data_6043aae37e3456a85e7aae9c1b6a7034
#
_entry.id   6043aae37e3456a85e7aae9c1b6a7034
#
_cell.length_a   1.000
_cell.length_b   1.000
_cell.length_c   1.000
_cell.angle_alpha   90.00
_cell.angle_beta   90.00
_cell.angle_gamma   90.00
#
_symmetry.space_group_name_H-M   'P 1'
#
loop_
_entity.id
_entity.type
_entity.pdbx_description
1 polymer ?
#
loop_
_entity_poly.entity_id
_entity_poly.type
_entity_poly.pdbx_seq_one_letter_code
_entity_poly.pdbx_strand_id
1 'polypeptide(L)'
;MRNRAWVSPMCQYSVEQRDGVVNDWHLVHYGSLAAGGFGLVVVEATGVSPEARISPWDAGLWNDQQATAWRRVTDFAHAQGAAIGVQLAHAGRKASTNRWWPGEEARNIPADEGGWTPVGPTTERGAGEEFTSEVQALDEAEIQKVIDDFAAAAVRAKEAGFDLVEVHAAHGYLLHQFYSPLSNTRTDQWGGSWENRTRLLLAVVDAIRQVWTGALAVRISATDWTDGDWTDGGWTDGGWDGEDSAQLAIELREHGVDLVDVSTGGLVMARIPVGPGYQVPYAEQVRSESGVVTSAVGMITEPEQAEQIIAEGRADAVMLARQALREPGWPLRAAHELSLPADQAPWPPARWRGVWR
;
A
#
# COMPACT_ATOMS: atom_id res chain seq x y z
N MET A 1 -1.27 -13.99 -13.85
CA MET A 1 -1.25 -14.44 -12.45
C MET A 1 -2.05 -15.72 -12.30
N ARG A 2 -1.64 -16.63 -11.39
CA ARG A 2 -2.26 -17.96 -11.24
C ARG A 2 -3.64 -17.94 -10.56
N ASN A 3 -3.95 -16.92 -9.77
CA ASN A 3 -5.26 -16.69 -9.16
C ASN A 3 -5.44 -15.21 -8.79
N ARG A 4 -6.61 -14.86 -8.23
CA ARG A 4 -6.99 -13.50 -7.81
C ARG A 4 -6.94 -13.30 -6.29
N ALA A 5 -6.35 -14.22 -5.54
CA ALA A 5 -6.05 -14.07 -4.13
C ALA A 5 -4.64 -13.51 -3.99
N TRP A 6 -4.53 -12.27 -3.52
CA TRP A 6 -3.28 -11.51 -3.46
C TRP A 6 -2.94 -11.15 -2.01
N VAL A 7 -1.68 -10.90 -1.74
CA VAL A 7 -1.22 -10.42 -0.44
C VAL A 7 -1.14 -8.90 -0.46
N SER A 8 -1.86 -8.27 0.45
CA SER A 8 -1.79 -6.84 0.70
C SER A 8 -0.46 -6.46 1.33
N PRO A 9 0.15 -5.31 0.99
CA PRO A 9 1.39 -4.87 1.61
C PRO A 9 1.22 -4.63 3.12
N MET A 10 2.16 -5.14 3.91
CA MET A 10 2.16 -5.07 5.37
C MET A 10 3.57 -4.86 5.89
N CYS A 11 3.83 -3.72 6.53
CA CYS A 11 5.13 -3.39 7.09
C CYS A 11 5.61 -4.43 8.08
N GLN A 12 6.86 -4.87 7.94
CA GLN A 12 7.51 -5.86 8.80
C GLN A 12 8.39 -5.21 9.86
N TYR A 13 8.89 -4.00 9.57
CA TYR A 13 9.82 -3.26 10.44
C TYR A 13 11.04 -4.09 10.85
N SER A 14 11.59 -4.88 9.92
CA SER A 14 12.57 -5.94 10.19
C SER A 14 13.95 -5.67 9.59
N VAL A 15 14.22 -4.43 9.17
CA VAL A 15 15.55 -4.01 8.72
C VAL A 15 16.38 -3.56 9.93
N GLU A 16 16.97 -4.52 10.65
CA GLU A 16 17.68 -4.25 11.91
C GLU A 16 18.91 -3.35 11.75
N GLN A 17 19.52 -3.31 10.57
CA GLN A 17 20.65 -2.42 10.28
C GLN A 17 20.23 -0.98 9.98
N ARG A 18 18.94 -0.71 9.87
CA ARG A 18 18.33 0.60 9.59
C ARG A 18 18.82 1.26 8.29
N ASP A 19 19.30 0.45 7.35
CA ASP A 19 19.86 0.87 6.05
C ASP A 19 18.91 0.62 4.86
N GLY A 20 17.69 0.15 5.13
CA GLY A 20 16.69 -0.18 4.12
C GLY A 20 16.97 -1.48 3.35
N VAL A 21 18.05 -2.20 3.66
CA VAL A 21 18.42 -3.45 2.97
C VAL A 21 17.69 -4.63 3.56
N VAL A 22 16.87 -5.29 2.74
CA VAL A 22 16.11 -6.47 3.14
C VAL A 22 17.03 -7.66 3.44
N ASN A 23 16.60 -8.51 4.35
CA ASN A 23 17.38 -9.61 4.92
C ASN A 23 16.67 -10.96 4.81
N ASP A 24 17.15 -11.99 5.51
CA ASP A 24 16.57 -13.33 5.49
C ASP A 24 15.14 -13.39 6.00
N TRP A 25 14.73 -12.49 6.91
CA TRP A 25 13.34 -12.39 7.33
C TRP A 25 12.41 -12.16 6.14
N HIS A 26 12.74 -11.19 5.29
CA HIS A 26 11.94 -10.84 4.12
C HIS A 26 11.85 -12.00 3.12
N LEU A 27 12.96 -12.72 2.89
CA LEU A 27 12.95 -13.93 2.06
C LEU A 27 12.02 -15.00 2.62
N VAL A 28 12.09 -15.29 3.92
CA VAL A 28 11.25 -16.30 4.58
C VAL A 28 9.79 -15.86 4.58
N HIS A 29 9.52 -14.59 4.91
CA HIS A 29 8.17 -14.05 4.99
C HIS A 29 7.47 -14.09 3.62
N TYR A 30 8.00 -13.40 2.63
CA TYR A 30 7.39 -13.34 1.29
C TYR A 30 7.48 -14.68 0.55
N GLY A 31 8.56 -15.43 0.76
CA GLY A 31 8.73 -16.76 0.21
C GLY A 31 7.69 -17.75 0.73
N SER A 32 7.29 -17.66 2.00
CA SER A 32 6.22 -18.51 2.57
C SER A 32 4.87 -18.24 1.93
N LEU A 33 4.55 -16.96 1.66
CA LEU A 33 3.32 -16.52 1.01
C LEU A 33 3.28 -16.95 -0.46
N ALA A 34 4.40 -16.77 -1.18
CA ALA A 34 4.53 -17.24 -2.56
C ALA A 34 4.36 -18.77 -2.66
N ALA A 35 5.06 -19.53 -1.81
CA ALA A 35 4.92 -20.99 -1.72
C ALA A 35 3.56 -21.44 -1.18
N GLY A 36 2.84 -20.57 -0.48
CA GLY A 36 1.48 -20.77 0.02
C GLY A 36 0.39 -20.64 -1.03
N GLY A 37 0.73 -20.25 -2.25
CA GLY A 37 -0.22 -20.29 -3.38
C GLY A 37 -0.82 -18.95 -3.79
N PHE A 38 -0.47 -17.82 -3.17
CA PHE A 38 -0.96 -16.51 -3.59
C PHE A 38 -0.56 -16.17 -5.03
N GLY A 39 -1.47 -15.55 -5.80
CA GLY A 39 -1.23 -15.17 -7.19
C GLY A 39 -0.29 -13.99 -7.34
N LEU A 40 -0.38 -13.03 -6.42
CA LEU A 40 0.48 -11.86 -6.29
C LEU A 40 0.84 -11.66 -4.82
N VAL A 41 2.09 -11.32 -4.54
CA VAL A 41 2.54 -10.87 -3.22
C VAL A 41 3.04 -9.44 -3.37
N VAL A 42 2.32 -8.45 -2.82
CA VAL A 42 2.82 -7.07 -2.74
C VAL A 42 3.61 -6.93 -1.45
N VAL A 43 4.89 -6.59 -1.56
CA VAL A 43 5.75 -6.42 -0.39
C VAL A 43 5.43 -5.11 0.33
N GLU A 44 5.88 -4.99 1.56
CA GLU A 44 5.64 -3.87 2.46
C GLU A 44 5.93 -2.50 1.85
N ALA A 45 5.39 -1.45 2.48
CA ALA A 45 5.74 -0.07 2.18
C ALA A 45 7.27 0.09 2.19
N THR A 46 7.81 0.40 1.02
CA THR A 46 9.25 0.45 0.75
C THR A 46 9.61 1.91 0.46
N GLY A 47 10.43 2.50 1.33
CA GLY A 47 10.78 3.92 1.23
C GLY A 47 11.52 4.24 -0.07
N VAL A 48 11.08 5.30 -0.76
CA VAL A 48 11.71 5.80 -2.00
C VAL A 48 12.95 6.65 -1.71
N SER A 49 13.12 7.09 -0.47
CA SER A 49 14.28 7.79 0.06
C SER A 49 14.48 7.43 1.55
N PRO A 50 15.62 7.74 2.16
CA PRO A 50 15.83 7.48 3.59
C PRO A 50 14.77 8.11 4.49
N GLU A 51 14.39 9.34 4.21
CA GLU A 51 13.38 10.12 4.96
C GLU A 51 11.94 9.71 4.63
N ALA A 52 11.71 8.96 3.55
CA ALA A 52 10.40 8.50 3.15
C ALA A 52 9.87 7.33 4.00
N ARG A 53 10.70 6.71 4.82
CA ARG A 53 10.33 5.57 5.66
C ARG A 53 9.39 5.97 6.79
N ILE A 54 8.52 5.05 7.20
CA ILE A 54 7.69 5.19 8.40
C ILE A 54 8.57 5.14 9.64
N SER A 55 9.49 4.18 9.67
CA SER A 55 10.42 3.94 10.77
C SER A 55 11.84 3.69 10.26
N PRO A 56 12.88 3.83 11.11
CA PRO A 56 14.24 3.45 10.73
C PRO A 56 14.38 1.99 10.26
N TRP A 57 13.47 1.10 10.65
CA TRP A 57 13.50 -0.34 10.35
C TRP A 57 12.74 -0.75 9.08
N ASP A 58 12.25 0.20 8.30
CA ASP A 58 11.55 -0.08 7.04
C ASP A 58 12.51 -0.51 5.93
N ALA A 59 11.98 -1.29 5.01
CA ALA A 59 12.64 -1.59 3.74
C ALA A 59 12.74 -0.35 2.86
N GLY A 60 13.72 -0.33 1.97
CA GLY A 60 13.99 0.77 1.05
C GLY A 60 14.27 0.32 -0.37
N LEU A 61 14.17 1.28 -1.30
CA LEU A 61 14.54 1.09 -2.70
C LEU A 61 15.16 2.37 -3.31
N TRP A 62 15.96 3.09 -2.53
CA TRP A 62 16.61 4.34 -2.94
C TRP A 62 18.07 4.17 -3.39
N ASN A 63 18.64 2.94 -3.33
CA ASN A 63 19.98 2.63 -3.82
C ASN A 63 20.06 1.21 -4.42
N ASP A 64 21.13 0.94 -5.13
CA ASP A 64 21.33 -0.30 -5.90
C ASP A 64 21.62 -1.52 -5.02
N GLN A 65 22.18 -1.30 -3.81
CA GLN A 65 22.38 -2.38 -2.82
C GLN A 65 21.01 -2.96 -2.39
N GLN A 66 20.04 -2.10 -2.17
CA GLN A 66 18.67 -2.50 -1.81
C GLN A 66 18.00 -3.27 -2.97
N ALA A 67 18.13 -2.77 -4.21
CA ALA A 67 17.63 -3.47 -5.39
C ALA A 67 18.24 -4.87 -5.54
N THR A 68 19.55 -5.00 -5.29
CA THR A 68 20.24 -6.29 -5.30
C THR A 68 19.74 -7.24 -4.21
N ALA A 69 19.46 -6.72 -3.01
CA ALA A 69 18.94 -7.52 -1.91
C ALA A 69 17.50 -8.02 -2.21
N TRP A 70 16.65 -7.17 -2.79
CA TRP A 70 15.29 -7.54 -3.20
C TRP A 70 15.28 -8.63 -4.28
N ARG A 71 16.26 -8.68 -5.18
CA ARG A 71 16.33 -9.70 -6.24
C ARG A 71 16.27 -11.12 -5.70
N ARG A 72 16.87 -11.39 -4.56
CA ARG A 72 16.81 -12.70 -3.91
C ARG A 72 15.38 -13.09 -3.53
N VAL A 73 14.56 -12.13 -3.15
CA VAL A 73 13.15 -12.33 -2.77
C VAL A 73 12.29 -12.53 -4.01
N THR A 74 12.48 -11.69 -5.03
CA THR A 74 11.71 -11.77 -6.29
C THR A 74 11.99 -13.07 -7.05
N ASP A 75 13.27 -13.45 -7.17
CA ASP A 75 13.67 -14.71 -7.80
C ASP A 75 13.02 -15.93 -7.10
N PHE A 76 12.98 -15.92 -5.76
CA PHE A 76 12.33 -17.00 -5.03
C PHE A 76 10.82 -17.02 -5.26
N ALA A 77 10.14 -15.86 -5.23
CA ALA A 77 8.70 -15.78 -5.49
C ALA A 77 8.35 -16.29 -6.89
N HIS A 78 9.11 -15.90 -7.90
CA HIS A 78 8.96 -16.39 -9.28
C HIS A 78 9.19 -17.90 -9.38
N ALA A 79 10.20 -18.44 -8.71
CA ALA A 79 10.44 -19.89 -8.66
C ALA A 79 9.29 -20.66 -8.01
N GLN A 80 8.47 -20.02 -7.17
CA GLN A 80 7.23 -20.58 -6.63
C GLN A 80 6.00 -20.33 -7.52
N GLY A 81 6.15 -19.61 -8.65
CA GLY A 81 5.07 -19.28 -9.58
C GLY A 81 4.13 -18.17 -9.12
N ALA A 82 4.54 -17.37 -8.15
CA ALA A 82 3.85 -16.16 -7.73
C ALA A 82 4.42 -14.94 -8.46
N ALA A 83 3.55 -13.99 -8.85
CA ALA A 83 3.98 -12.65 -9.16
C ALA A 83 4.33 -11.89 -7.85
N ILE A 84 5.22 -10.92 -7.95
CA ILE A 84 5.62 -10.11 -6.79
C ILE A 84 5.62 -8.62 -7.17
N GLY A 85 4.99 -7.80 -6.33
CA GLY A 85 4.93 -6.35 -6.47
C GLY A 85 5.64 -5.65 -5.33
N VAL A 86 6.02 -4.39 -5.53
CA VAL A 86 6.56 -3.52 -4.47
C VAL A 86 5.65 -2.31 -4.26
N GLN A 87 5.32 -2.02 -3.00
CA GLN A 87 4.63 -0.78 -2.64
C GLN A 87 5.66 0.32 -2.39
N LEU A 88 5.80 1.26 -3.32
CA LEU A 88 6.63 2.44 -3.16
C LEU A 88 5.93 3.47 -2.27
N ALA A 89 6.61 3.98 -1.26
CA ALA A 89 6.00 4.77 -0.22
C ALA A 89 6.85 5.98 0.21
N HIS A 90 6.14 7.02 0.67
CA HIS A 90 6.68 8.12 1.43
C HIS A 90 5.73 8.43 2.60
N ALA A 91 6.22 8.25 3.83
CA ALA A 91 5.39 8.32 5.03
C ALA A 91 4.87 9.74 5.35
N GLY A 92 5.53 10.78 4.82
CA GLY A 92 5.11 12.15 5.06
C GLY A 92 5.22 12.52 6.54
N ARG A 93 4.19 13.17 7.07
CA ARG A 93 4.13 13.59 8.48
C ARG A 93 4.12 12.43 9.48
N LYS A 94 3.83 11.20 9.03
CA LYS A 94 3.85 9.97 9.82
C LYS A 94 5.21 9.27 9.82
N ALA A 95 6.24 9.90 9.29
CA ALA A 95 7.60 9.38 9.24
C ALA A 95 8.31 9.43 10.59
N SER A 96 9.46 8.77 10.67
CA SER A 96 10.37 8.80 11.81
C SER A 96 9.72 8.32 13.11
N THR A 97 8.87 7.30 13.02
CA THR A 97 8.24 6.70 14.21
C THR A 97 8.96 5.43 14.66
N ASN A 98 8.72 5.04 15.91
CA ASN A 98 9.13 3.72 16.36
C ASN A 98 8.35 2.65 15.60
N ARG A 99 8.86 1.42 15.55
CA ARG A 99 8.15 0.29 14.95
C ARG A 99 6.96 -0.11 15.82
N TRP A 100 5.88 -0.53 15.16
CA TRP A 100 4.62 -0.86 15.83
C TRP A 100 4.60 -2.31 16.34
N TRP A 101 5.65 -2.70 17.07
CA TRP A 101 5.73 -4.03 17.66
C TRP A 101 5.21 -4.06 19.09
N PRO A 102 4.68 -5.21 19.56
CA PRO A 102 4.21 -5.33 20.93
C PRO A 102 5.33 -5.00 21.92
N GLY A 103 5.02 -4.10 22.86
CA GLY A 103 5.95 -3.66 23.91
C GLY A 103 6.83 -2.46 23.53
N GLU A 104 6.76 -1.98 22.29
CA GLU A 104 7.42 -0.73 21.89
C GLU A 104 6.46 0.46 22.02
N GLU A 105 6.98 1.59 22.49
CA GLU A 105 6.18 2.81 22.67
C GLU A 105 5.93 3.50 21.32
N ALA A 106 4.68 3.93 21.10
CA ALA A 106 4.35 4.77 19.96
C ALA A 106 4.94 6.18 20.15
N ARG A 107 6.06 6.47 19.50
CA ARG A 107 6.74 7.78 19.56
C ARG A 107 7.51 8.07 18.29
N ASN A 108 7.84 9.32 18.08
CA ASN A 108 8.87 9.67 17.11
C ASN A 108 10.26 9.26 17.60
N ILE A 109 11.08 8.90 16.65
CA ILE A 109 12.51 8.69 16.86
C ILE A 109 13.22 10.03 16.64
N PRO A 110 13.89 10.60 17.63
CA PRO A 110 14.62 11.85 17.47
C PRO A 110 15.91 11.66 16.66
N ALA A 111 16.47 12.76 16.16
CA ALA A 111 17.62 12.71 15.25
C ALA A 111 18.87 12.06 15.88
N ASP A 112 19.10 12.23 17.17
CA ASP A 112 20.20 11.62 17.91
C ASP A 112 20.04 10.11 18.15
N GLU A 113 18.80 9.58 17.95
CA GLU A 113 18.51 8.14 17.94
C GLU A 113 18.42 7.56 16.50
N GLY A 114 18.73 8.37 15.49
CA GLY A 114 18.70 7.97 14.07
C GLY A 114 17.35 8.22 13.36
N GLY A 115 16.51 9.05 13.94
CA GLY A 115 15.31 9.57 13.30
C GLY A 115 15.59 10.83 12.47
N TRP A 116 14.52 11.42 11.94
CA TRP A 116 14.57 12.62 11.10
C TRP A 116 13.31 13.47 11.26
N THR A 117 13.33 14.71 10.77
CA THR A 117 12.15 15.57 10.74
C THR A 117 11.17 15.09 9.68
N PRO A 118 9.92 14.75 10.04
CA PRO A 118 8.87 14.43 9.09
C PRO A 118 8.52 15.63 8.20
N VAL A 119 8.04 15.34 6.99
CA VAL A 119 7.61 16.35 6.03
C VAL A 119 6.14 16.17 5.66
N GLY A 120 5.48 17.22 5.18
CA GLY A 120 4.08 17.14 4.77
C GLY A 120 3.69 18.27 3.82
N PRO A 121 2.41 18.33 3.40
CA PRO A 121 1.93 19.48 2.61
C PRO A 121 2.00 20.78 3.41
N THR A 122 1.79 20.72 4.71
CA THR A 122 1.82 21.86 5.66
C THR A 122 2.56 21.47 6.92
N THR A 123 2.75 22.43 7.83
CA THR A 123 3.36 22.17 9.15
C THR A 123 2.37 21.60 10.17
N GLU A 124 1.10 21.44 9.80
CA GLU A 124 0.06 20.95 10.70
C GLU A 124 0.18 19.44 10.93
N ARG A 125 -0.04 19.03 12.17
CA ARG A 125 -0.13 17.63 12.57
C ARG A 125 -1.56 17.14 12.39
N GLY A 126 -1.71 15.85 12.10
CA GLY A 126 -3.03 15.22 12.12
C GLY A 126 -3.56 15.05 13.55
N ALA A 127 -4.87 15.02 13.69
CA ALA A 127 -5.49 14.61 14.95
C ALA A 127 -5.09 13.16 15.28
N GLY A 128 -4.71 12.91 16.53
CA GLY A 128 -4.19 11.61 16.96
C GLY A 128 -2.70 11.37 16.64
N GLU A 129 -2.01 12.39 16.13
CA GLU A 129 -0.57 12.34 15.85
C GLU A 129 0.24 13.20 16.85
N GLU A 130 -0.25 13.35 18.10
CA GLU A 130 0.39 14.18 19.13
C GLU A 130 1.78 13.67 19.52
N PHE A 131 2.06 12.41 19.24
CA PHE A 131 3.40 11.81 19.40
C PHE A 131 4.38 12.17 18.29
N THR A 132 3.91 12.83 17.20
CA THR A 132 4.78 13.21 16.09
C THR A 132 5.56 14.48 16.40
N SER A 133 6.81 14.57 15.92
CA SER A 133 7.63 15.77 16.00
C SER A 133 7.07 16.90 15.13
N GLU A 134 7.72 18.07 15.14
CA GLU A 134 7.41 19.14 14.18
C GLU A 134 7.48 18.63 12.76
N VAL A 135 6.49 19.01 11.94
CA VAL A 135 6.42 18.67 10.52
C VAL A 135 6.94 19.86 9.73
N GLN A 136 7.83 19.61 8.76
CA GLN A 136 8.26 20.61 7.81
C GLN A 136 7.35 20.58 6.58
N ALA A 137 6.85 21.75 6.15
CA ALA A 137 6.11 21.86 4.90
C ALA A 137 7.09 21.76 3.72
N LEU A 138 6.78 20.88 2.76
CA LEU A 138 7.58 20.72 1.55
C LEU A 138 7.50 22.00 0.67
N ASP A 139 8.66 22.47 0.22
CA ASP A 139 8.76 23.49 -0.83
C ASP A 139 8.68 22.85 -2.24
N GLU A 140 8.71 23.69 -3.26
CA GLU A 140 8.62 23.26 -4.66
C GLU A 140 9.75 22.31 -5.07
N ALA A 141 10.99 22.58 -4.64
CA ALA A 141 12.14 21.74 -4.97
C ALA A 141 12.09 20.39 -4.24
N GLU A 142 11.61 20.38 -3.01
CA GLU A 142 11.41 19.17 -2.23
C GLU A 142 10.28 18.31 -2.80
N ILE A 143 9.19 18.94 -3.26
CA ILE A 143 8.10 18.23 -3.97
C ILE A 143 8.63 17.59 -5.26
N GLN A 144 9.44 18.32 -6.05
CA GLN A 144 10.05 17.75 -7.25
C GLN A 144 10.97 16.59 -6.91
N LYS A 145 11.76 16.69 -5.84
CA LYS A 145 12.60 15.59 -5.35
C LYS A 145 11.76 14.35 -5.02
N VAL A 146 10.61 14.51 -4.39
CA VAL A 146 9.70 13.36 -4.11
C VAL A 146 9.30 12.67 -5.41
N ILE A 147 8.91 13.42 -6.44
CA ILE A 147 8.53 12.87 -7.75
C ILE A 147 9.70 12.09 -8.36
N ASP A 148 10.90 12.67 -8.33
CA ASP A 148 12.11 12.06 -8.87
C ASP A 148 12.51 10.78 -8.09
N ASP A 149 12.36 10.77 -6.77
CA ASP A 149 12.64 9.62 -5.90
C ASP A 149 11.72 8.43 -6.22
N PHE A 150 10.42 8.67 -6.45
CA PHE A 150 9.48 7.63 -6.88
C PHE A 150 9.86 7.04 -8.24
N ALA A 151 10.21 7.89 -9.21
CA ALA A 151 10.66 7.42 -10.52
C ALA A 151 11.96 6.61 -10.43
N ALA A 152 12.93 7.08 -9.64
CA ALA A 152 14.19 6.36 -9.43
C ALA A 152 13.99 5.01 -8.71
N ALA A 153 13.06 4.95 -7.75
CA ALA A 153 12.69 3.71 -7.09
C ALA A 153 12.00 2.73 -8.06
N ALA A 154 11.17 3.21 -8.98
CA ALA A 154 10.56 2.37 -10.02
C ALA A 154 11.59 1.77 -10.99
N VAL A 155 12.65 2.50 -11.35
CA VAL A 155 13.78 1.95 -12.13
C VAL A 155 14.43 0.79 -11.36
N ARG A 156 14.70 0.97 -10.07
CA ARG A 156 15.30 -0.07 -9.21
C ARG A 156 14.35 -1.25 -8.98
N ALA A 157 13.03 -1.01 -8.95
CA ALA A 157 12.04 -2.09 -8.89
C ALA A 157 12.14 -3.02 -10.10
N LYS A 158 12.34 -2.45 -11.31
CA LYS A 158 12.59 -3.22 -12.52
C LYS A 158 13.90 -4.03 -12.43
N GLU A 159 14.97 -3.42 -11.94
CA GLU A 159 16.25 -4.09 -11.75
C GLU A 159 16.18 -5.20 -10.70
N ALA A 160 15.39 -5.00 -9.65
CA ALA A 160 15.13 -6.01 -8.62
C ALA A 160 14.22 -7.15 -9.11
N GLY A 161 13.58 -7.03 -10.28
CA GLY A 161 12.75 -8.06 -10.87
C GLY A 161 11.31 -8.09 -10.38
N PHE A 162 10.77 -6.97 -9.88
CA PHE A 162 9.35 -6.88 -9.54
C PHE A 162 8.46 -6.87 -10.80
N ASP A 163 7.27 -7.47 -10.71
CA ASP A 163 6.28 -7.53 -11.78
C ASP A 163 5.29 -6.35 -11.73
N LEU A 164 5.10 -5.77 -10.54
CA LEU A 164 4.16 -4.69 -10.27
C LEU A 164 4.81 -3.65 -9.37
N VAL A 165 4.61 -2.38 -9.71
CA VAL A 165 4.83 -1.25 -8.81
C VAL A 165 3.48 -0.76 -8.31
N GLU A 166 3.33 -0.62 -7.00
CA GLU A 166 2.18 0.02 -6.37
C GLU A 166 2.63 1.32 -5.72
N VAL A 167 1.97 2.43 -6.05
CA VAL A 167 2.16 3.72 -5.40
C VAL A 167 1.29 3.79 -4.15
N HIS A 168 1.90 4.00 -3.00
CA HIS A 168 1.17 4.15 -1.74
C HIS A 168 0.59 5.56 -1.59
N ALA A 169 -0.66 5.72 -1.97
CA ALA A 169 -1.41 6.98 -1.85
C ALA A 169 -2.58 6.84 -0.85
N ALA A 170 -2.38 6.12 0.25
CA ALA A 170 -3.42 5.81 1.24
C ALA A 170 -2.94 6.03 2.68
N HIS A 171 -3.82 5.77 3.65
CA HIS A 171 -3.56 5.60 5.08
C HIS A 171 -2.92 6.81 5.77
N GLY A 172 -3.12 8.03 5.22
CA GLY A 172 -2.57 9.25 5.79
C GLY A 172 -1.07 9.41 5.57
N TYR A 173 -0.48 8.73 4.57
CA TYR A 173 0.88 8.96 4.13
C TYR A 173 0.96 10.11 3.11
N LEU A 174 2.14 10.49 2.65
CA LEU A 174 2.39 11.76 1.99
C LEU A 174 1.41 12.07 0.84
N LEU A 175 1.21 11.13 -0.08
CA LEU A 175 0.35 11.39 -1.24
C LEU A 175 -1.12 11.55 -0.84
N HIS A 176 -1.59 10.77 0.17
CA HIS A 176 -2.90 10.97 0.79
C HIS A 176 -3.00 12.33 1.48
N GLN A 177 -1.95 12.75 2.19
CA GLN A 177 -1.91 14.06 2.84
C GLN A 177 -2.06 15.21 1.84
N PHE A 178 -1.59 15.05 0.61
CA PHE A 178 -1.73 16.06 -0.43
C PHE A 178 -3.12 16.11 -1.04
N TYR A 179 -3.75 14.97 -1.34
CA TYR A 179 -5.04 15.01 -2.01
C TYR A 179 -6.23 15.23 -1.07
N SER A 180 -6.17 14.81 0.19
CA SER A 180 -7.27 15.06 1.14
C SER A 180 -7.31 16.53 1.59
N PRO A 181 -8.50 17.16 1.53
CA PRO A 181 -8.66 18.53 2.00
C PRO A 181 -8.44 18.70 3.50
N LEU A 182 -8.53 17.62 4.29
CA LEU A 182 -8.34 17.66 5.73
C LEU A 182 -6.89 17.91 6.17
N SER A 183 -5.94 17.59 5.32
CA SER A 183 -4.50 17.70 5.62
C SER A 183 -3.77 18.68 4.73
N ASN A 184 -4.35 19.07 3.60
CA ASN A 184 -3.74 19.99 2.65
C ASN A 184 -4.44 21.35 2.69
N THR A 185 -3.96 22.23 3.56
CA THR A 185 -4.44 23.63 3.68
C THR A 185 -3.62 24.62 2.84
N ARG A 186 -2.80 24.13 1.89
CA ARG A 186 -2.00 24.99 0.98
C ARG A 186 -2.88 25.84 0.09
N THR A 187 -2.37 27.03 -0.25
CA THR A 187 -3.02 28.00 -1.14
C THR A 187 -2.26 28.25 -2.45
N ASP A 188 -1.21 27.45 -2.68
CA ASP A 188 -0.42 27.48 -3.92
C ASP A 188 -0.92 26.41 -4.93
N GLN A 189 -0.13 26.16 -5.97
CA GLN A 189 -0.47 25.18 -7.01
C GLN A 189 -0.53 23.71 -6.52
N TRP A 190 -0.20 23.43 -5.27
CA TRP A 190 -0.21 22.09 -4.65
C TRP A 190 -1.36 21.89 -3.66
N GLY A 191 -2.29 22.85 -3.52
CA GLY A 191 -3.42 22.78 -2.62
C GLY A 191 -4.61 23.63 -3.04
N GLY A 192 -5.70 23.59 -2.27
CA GLY A 192 -6.95 24.29 -2.53
C GLY A 192 -7.86 23.52 -3.51
N SER A 193 -7.76 23.75 -4.83
CA SER A 193 -8.63 23.08 -5.80
C SER A 193 -8.34 21.58 -5.93
N TRP A 194 -9.29 20.85 -6.52
CA TRP A 194 -9.15 19.42 -6.85
C TRP A 194 -7.84 19.17 -7.63
N GLU A 195 -7.63 19.86 -8.72
CA GLU A 195 -6.48 19.67 -9.61
C GLU A 195 -5.16 19.94 -8.90
N ASN A 196 -5.16 20.89 -7.95
CA ASN A 196 -3.96 21.19 -7.19
C ASN A 196 -3.66 20.12 -6.14
N ARG A 197 -4.68 19.62 -5.44
CA ARG A 197 -4.49 18.58 -4.42
C ARG A 197 -4.09 17.23 -5.02
N THR A 198 -4.66 16.85 -6.17
CA THR A 198 -4.33 15.58 -6.84
C THR A 198 -3.03 15.64 -7.64
N ARG A 199 -2.52 16.85 -7.93
CA ARG A 199 -1.36 17.10 -8.79
C ARG A 199 -0.13 16.27 -8.42
N LEU A 200 0.22 16.18 -7.15
CA LEU A 200 1.41 15.44 -6.73
C LEU A 200 1.29 13.96 -7.05
N LEU A 201 0.15 13.35 -6.75
CA LEU A 201 -0.08 11.93 -7.06
C LEU A 201 -0.01 11.66 -8.57
N LEU A 202 -0.67 12.48 -9.37
CA LEU A 202 -0.65 12.33 -10.83
C LEU A 202 0.75 12.55 -11.41
N ALA A 203 1.50 13.53 -10.90
CA ALA A 203 2.89 13.77 -11.32
C ALA A 203 3.82 12.59 -10.97
N VAL A 204 3.63 11.95 -9.81
CA VAL A 204 4.34 10.72 -9.42
C VAL A 204 3.99 9.58 -10.37
N VAL A 205 2.72 9.38 -10.69
CA VAL A 205 2.27 8.35 -11.64
C VAL A 205 2.89 8.57 -13.02
N ASP A 206 2.85 9.78 -13.54
CA ASP A 206 3.43 10.12 -14.84
C ASP A 206 4.95 9.88 -14.88
N ALA A 207 5.66 10.30 -13.83
CA ALA A 207 7.10 10.10 -13.72
C ALA A 207 7.47 8.60 -13.68
N ILE A 208 6.71 7.79 -12.95
CA ILE A 208 6.87 6.33 -12.93
C ILE A 208 6.59 5.75 -14.32
N ARG A 209 5.52 6.17 -15.00
CA ARG A 209 5.18 5.65 -16.34
C ARG A 209 6.24 5.92 -17.41
N GLN A 210 7.01 6.99 -17.28
CA GLN A 210 8.14 7.25 -18.19
C GLN A 210 9.25 6.19 -18.10
N VAL A 211 9.41 5.50 -16.96
CA VAL A 211 10.52 4.56 -16.71
C VAL A 211 10.06 3.12 -16.47
N TRP A 212 8.79 2.92 -16.15
CA TRP A 212 8.19 1.63 -15.81
C TRP A 212 7.11 1.22 -16.82
N THR A 213 7.32 0.10 -17.49
CA THR A 213 6.39 -0.45 -18.51
C THR A 213 5.58 -1.65 -17.99
N GLY A 214 5.84 -2.11 -16.77
CA GLY A 214 5.11 -3.19 -16.11
C GLY A 214 3.78 -2.71 -15.53
N ALA A 215 3.08 -3.60 -14.82
CA ALA A 215 1.84 -3.26 -14.14
C ALA A 215 2.06 -2.15 -13.09
N LEU A 216 1.22 -1.12 -13.11
CA LEU A 216 1.23 -0.01 -12.17
C LEU A 216 -0.09 0.04 -11.41
N ALA A 217 -0.01 -0.11 -10.11
CA ALA A 217 -1.11 0.06 -9.20
C ALA A 217 -0.98 1.35 -8.39
N VAL A 218 -2.11 1.88 -7.95
CA VAL A 218 -2.17 2.94 -6.93
C VAL A 218 -3.08 2.46 -5.81
N ARG A 219 -2.57 2.48 -4.58
CA ARG A 219 -3.38 2.23 -3.40
C ARG A 219 -3.92 3.53 -2.86
N ILE A 220 -5.26 3.62 -2.70
CA ILE A 220 -5.95 4.80 -2.17
C ILE A 220 -6.66 4.49 -0.86
N SER A 221 -6.92 5.52 -0.07
CA SER A 221 -7.96 5.50 0.97
C SER A 221 -9.22 6.11 0.39
N ALA A 222 -10.21 5.27 0.09
CA ALA A 222 -11.41 5.68 -0.61
C ALA A 222 -12.35 6.58 0.22
N THR A 223 -12.15 6.68 1.51
CA THR A 223 -12.84 7.63 2.39
C THR A 223 -11.99 7.92 3.63
N ASP A 224 -12.07 9.14 4.13
CA ASP A 224 -11.51 9.54 5.42
C ASP A 224 -12.41 9.15 6.60
N TRP A 225 -13.62 8.62 6.33
CA TRP A 225 -14.64 8.28 7.33
C TRP A 225 -15.11 9.48 8.15
N THR A 226 -15.19 10.64 7.53
CA THR A 226 -15.59 11.89 8.18
C THR A 226 -17.06 12.24 7.96
N ASP A 227 -17.83 11.36 7.30
CA ASP A 227 -19.25 11.52 7.03
C ASP A 227 -20.09 11.38 8.31
N GLY A 228 -20.46 12.49 8.93
CA GLY A 228 -21.49 12.57 9.97
C GLY A 228 -21.00 12.57 11.43
N ASP A 229 -21.69 13.38 12.21
CA ASP A 229 -21.95 13.41 13.65
C ASP A 229 -20.89 12.98 14.69
N TRP A 230 -19.62 13.12 14.40
CA TRP A 230 -18.64 13.00 15.50
C TRP A 230 -18.35 14.37 16.10
N THR A 231 -19.00 14.69 17.22
CA THR A 231 -19.03 16.04 17.80
C THR A 231 -18.09 16.27 19.00
N ASP A 232 -17.31 15.30 19.42
CA ASP A 232 -16.36 15.48 20.54
C ASP A 232 -15.02 16.11 20.11
N GLY A 233 -15.12 17.28 19.43
CA GLY A 233 -13.95 18.09 19.06
C GLY A 233 -13.31 17.69 17.73
N GLY A 234 -13.94 16.82 16.95
CA GLY A 234 -13.49 16.37 15.67
C GLY A 234 -14.31 16.96 14.52
N TRP A 235 -14.08 16.56 13.39
CA TRP A 235 -14.36 16.88 12.04
C TRP A 235 -15.85 17.04 11.72
N THR A 236 -16.20 18.21 11.24
CA THR A 236 -17.46 18.49 10.58
C THR A 236 -17.18 18.76 9.12
N ASP A 237 -17.79 17.99 8.22
CA ASP A 237 -17.88 18.16 6.77
C ASP A 237 -16.54 18.35 6.00
N GLY A 238 -16.39 17.66 4.85
CA GLY A 238 -15.40 17.98 3.83
C GLY A 238 -14.14 17.14 3.78
N GLY A 239 -14.16 15.91 4.30
CA GLY A 239 -13.09 14.92 4.04
C GLY A 239 -13.18 14.32 2.64
N TRP A 240 -12.26 13.43 2.34
CA TRP A 240 -12.24 12.64 1.12
C TRP A 240 -13.27 11.50 1.20
N ASP A 241 -14.04 11.28 0.14
CA ASP A 241 -15.11 10.30 0.12
C ASP A 241 -15.06 9.34 -1.09
N GLY A 242 -16.09 8.50 -1.23
CA GLY A 242 -16.16 7.50 -2.30
C GLY A 242 -16.37 8.12 -3.69
N GLU A 243 -17.05 9.26 -3.82
CA GLU A 243 -17.25 9.97 -5.08
C GLU A 243 -15.93 10.59 -5.54
N ASP A 244 -15.20 11.22 -4.62
CA ASP A 244 -13.85 11.73 -4.87
C ASP A 244 -12.91 10.60 -5.34
N SER A 245 -13.00 9.44 -4.72
CA SER A 245 -12.17 8.29 -5.07
C SER A 245 -12.49 7.71 -6.44
N ALA A 246 -13.76 7.67 -6.82
CA ALA A 246 -14.17 7.26 -8.17
C ALA A 246 -13.68 8.26 -9.23
N GLN A 247 -13.79 9.56 -8.96
CA GLN A 247 -13.27 10.61 -9.83
C GLN A 247 -11.75 10.51 -9.97
N LEU A 248 -11.01 10.36 -8.87
CA LEU A 248 -9.55 10.18 -8.90
C LEU A 248 -9.17 8.92 -9.70
N ALA A 249 -9.90 7.83 -9.57
CA ALA A 249 -9.62 6.60 -10.30
C ALA A 249 -9.80 6.73 -11.81
N ILE A 250 -10.71 7.60 -12.29
CA ILE A 250 -10.84 7.95 -13.71
C ILE A 250 -9.55 8.64 -14.18
N GLU A 251 -9.07 9.65 -13.44
CA GLU A 251 -7.84 10.38 -13.77
C GLU A 251 -6.62 9.45 -13.73
N LEU A 252 -6.50 8.60 -12.70
CA LEU A 252 -5.42 7.61 -12.60
C LEU A 252 -5.38 6.68 -13.81
N ARG A 253 -6.54 6.20 -14.27
CA ARG A 253 -6.63 5.36 -15.48
C ARG A 253 -6.18 6.13 -16.72
N GLU A 254 -6.55 7.40 -16.86
CA GLU A 254 -6.13 8.26 -17.99
C GLU A 254 -4.62 8.51 -17.98
N HIS A 255 -4.00 8.56 -16.79
CA HIS A 255 -2.55 8.61 -16.58
C HIS A 255 -1.86 7.24 -16.68
N GLY A 256 -2.60 6.20 -17.07
CA GLY A 256 -2.05 4.87 -17.36
C GLY A 256 -1.89 3.95 -16.16
N VAL A 257 -2.61 4.17 -15.07
CA VAL A 257 -2.69 3.21 -13.96
C VAL A 257 -3.52 2.01 -14.38
N ASP A 258 -2.99 0.81 -14.14
CA ASP A 258 -3.64 -0.44 -14.53
C ASP A 258 -4.60 -0.96 -13.47
N LEU A 259 -4.37 -0.63 -12.19
CA LEU A 259 -5.13 -1.15 -11.06
C LEU A 259 -5.19 -0.13 -9.92
N VAL A 260 -6.37 0.00 -9.31
CA VAL A 260 -6.54 0.73 -8.04
C VAL A 260 -6.79 -0.27 -6.91
N ASP A 261 -5.89 -0.29 -5.91
CA ASP A 261 -6.07 -1.06 -4.68
C ASP A 261 -6.85 -0.21 -3.66
N VAL A 262 -8.08 -0.63 -3.36
CA VAL A 262 -9.03 0.19 -2.62
C VAL A 262 -9.04 -0.17 -1.14
N SER A 263 -8.47 0.71 -0.33
CA SER A 263 -8.52 0.70 1.14
C SER A 263 -9.31 1.91 1.65
N THR A 264 -9.29 2.19 2.95
CA THR A 264 -9.97 3.35 3.55
C THR A 264 -9.25 3.86 4.79
N GLY A 265 -9.48 5.13 5.11
CA GLY A 265 -9.08 5.77 6.37
C GLY A 265 -7.58 5.94 6.58
N GLY A 266 -7.20 6.18 7.81
CA GLY A 266 -5.82 6.30 8.25
C GLY A 266 -5.23 7.71 8.19
N LEU A 267 -5.97 8.71 7.68
CA LEU A 267 -5.53 10.11 7.68
C LEU A 267 -5.86 10.79 9.02
N VAL A 268 -7.05 10.53 9.52
CA VAL A 268 -7.58 11.09 10.76
C VAL A 268 -8.12 9.99 11.67
N MET A 269 -8.28 10.30 12.95
CA MET A 269 -8.98 9.41 13.87
C MET A 269 -10.47 9.44 13.55
N ALA A 270 -11.01 8.35 13.04
CA ALA A 270 -12.41 8.23 12.66
C ALA A 270 -13.04 6.94 13.21
N ARG A 271 -14.35 6.95 13.39
CA ARG A 271 -15.10 5.75 13.77
C ARG A 271 -15.38 4.90 12.53
N ILE A 272 -14.59 3.86 12.32
CA ILE A 272 -14.71 2.95 11.18
C ILE A 272 -15.66 1.81 11.53
N PRO A 273 -16.71 1.52 10.73
CA PRO A 273 -17.64 0.41 10.94
C PRO A 273 -16.98 -0.91 10.51
N VAL A 274 -15.98 -1.36 11.26
CA VAL A 274 -15.16 -2.54 10.92
C VAL A 274 -16.00 -3.82 10.98
N GLY A 275 -15.99 -4.59 9.88
CA GLY A 275 -16.68 -5.87 9.74
C GLY A 275 -16.21 -6.63 8.50
N PRO A 276 -16.65 -7.87 8.27
CA PRO A 276 -16.26 -8.64 7.09
C PRO A 276 -16.61 -7.88 5.79
N GLY A 277 -15.57 -7.57 4.98
CA GLY A 277 -15.74 -6.89 3.70
C GLY A 277 -16.09 -5.40 3.79
N TYR A 278 -15.88 -4.73 4.92
CA TYR A 278 -16.32 -3.34 5.15
C TYR A 278 -15.81 -2.32 4.13
N GLN A 279 -14.73 -2.60 3.41
CA GLN A 279 -14.19 -1.74 2.35
C GLN A 279 -14.62 -2.15 0.93
N VAL A 280 -15.23 -3.33 0.77
CA VAL A 280 -15.65 -3.85 -0.54
C VAL A 280 -16.62 -2.92 -1.28
N PRO A 281 -17.60 -2.25 -0.64
CA PRO A 281 -18.47 -1.31 -1.33
C PRO A 281 -17.74 -0.17 -2.05
N TYR A 282 -16.62 0.30 -1.50
CA TYR A 282 -15.81 1.33 -2.14
C TYR A 282 -15.03 0.79 -3.35
N ALA A 283 -14.53 -0.45 -3.28
CA ALA A 283 -13.92 -1.09 -4.45
C ALA A 283 -14.92 -1.28 -5.59
N GLU A 284 -16.14 -1.68 -5.26
CA GLU A 284 -17.26 -1.80 -6.20
C GLU A 284 -17.62 -0.45 -6.83
N GLN A 285 -17.72 0.61 -6.03
CA GLN A 285 -17.98 1.97 -6.52
C GLN A 285 -16.89 2.43 -7.47
N VAL A 286 -15.64 2.41 -7.04
CA VAL A 286 -14.48 2.80 -7.85
C VAL A 286 -14.46 2.02 -9.17
N ARG A 287 -14.66 0.70 -9.12
CA ARG A 287 -14.68 -0.15 -10.29
C ARG A 287 -15.81 0.21 -11.26
N SER A 288 -17.01 0.37 -10.75
CA SER A 288 -18.21 0.61 -11.59
C SER A 288 -18.20 1.98 -12.24
N GLU A 289 -17.70 3.01 -11.55
CA GLU A 289 -17.71 4.39 -12.03
C GLU A 289 -16.49 4.74 -12.89
N SER A 290 -15.31 4.20 -12.57
CA SER A 290 -14.08 4.50 -13.33
C SER A 290 -13.79 3.50 -14.44
N GLY A 291 -14.26 2.25 -14.31
CA GLY A 291 -13.92 1.15 -15.22
C GLY A 291 -12.46 0.69 -15.11
N VAL A 292 -11.68 1.13 -14.11
CA VAL A 292 -10.34 0.63 -13.84
C VAL A 292 -10.43 -0.73 -13.14
N VAL A 293 -9.43 -1.59 -13.32
CA VAL A 293 -9.31 -2.83 -12.54
C VAL A 293 -9.13 -2.50 -11.07
N THR A 294 -9.85 -3.19 -10.17
CA THR A 294 -9.76 -2.93 -8.73
C THR A 294 -9.38 -4.19 -7.94
N SER A 295 -8.72 -3.97 -6.81
CA SER A 295 -8.63 -4.96 -5.74
C SER A 295 -9.36 -4.48 -4.49
N ALA A 296 -9.98 -5.43 -3.78
CA ALA A 296 -10.68 -5.17 -2.53
C ALA A 296 -9.93 -5.80 -1.36
N VAL A 297 -9.85 -5.07 -0.26
CA VAL A 297 -9.31 -5.52 1.02
C VAL A 297 -10.32 -5.22 2.14
N GLY A 298 -10.15 -5.78 3.31
CA GLY A 298 -10.94 -5.42 4.49
C GLY A 298 -11.68 -6.58 5.12
N MET A 299 -11.03 -7.31 6.05
CA MET A 299 -11.56 -8.48 6.75
C MET A 299 -12.17 -9.54 5.79
N ILE A 300 -11.49 -9.79 4.68
CA ILE A 300 -11.75 -10.92 3.81
C ILE A 300 -10.94 -12.09 4.39
N THR A 301 -11.64 -13.10 4.91
CA THR A 301 -11.01 -14.24 5.63
C THR A 301 -11.42 -15.59 5.07
N GLU A 302 -12.66 -15.72 4.61
CA GLU A 302 -13.21 -17.00 4.16
C GLU A 302 -13.18 -17.13 2.63
N PRO A 303 -12.93 -18.34 2.10
CA PRO A 303 -12.89 -18.60 0.66
C PRO A 303 -14.18 -18.23 -0.06
N GLU A 304 -15.34 -18.58 0.50
CA GLU A 304 -16.63 -18.24 -0.11
C GLU A 304 -16.85 -16.73 -0.17
N GLN A 305 -16.45 -15.98 0.86
CA GLN A 305 -16.52 -14.51 0.85
C GLN A 305 -15.67 -13.93 -0.28
N ALA A 306 -14.45 -14.41 -0.43
CA ALA A 306 -13.54 -13.96 -1.49
C ALA A 306 -14.07 -14.30 -2.89
N GLU A 307 -14.56 -15.53 -3.08
CA GLU A 307 -15.16 -15.97 -4.35
C GLU A 307 -16.40 -15.15 -4.70
N GLN A 308 -17.27 -14.88 -3.72
CA GLN A 308 -18.47 -14.08 -3.94
C GLN A 308 -18.17 -12.66 -4.42
N ILE A 309 -17.17 -11.98 -3.82
CA ILE A 309 -16.75 -10.63 -4.23
C ILE A 309 -16.37 -10.61 -5.71
N ILE A 310 -15.63 -11.63 -6.17
CA ILE A 310 -15.20 -11.75 -7.57
C ILE A 310 -16.36 -12.15 -8.48
N ALA A 311 -17.15 -13.14 -8.09
CA ALA A 311 -18.25 -13.67 -8.91
C ALA A 311 -19.36 -12.62 -9.11
N GLU A 312 -19.62 -11.77 -8.12
CA GLU A 312 -20.57 -10.66 -8.21
C GLU A 312 -19.99 -9.44 -8.97
N GLY A 313 -18.71 -9.45 -9.33
CA GLY A 313 -18.06 -8.36 -10.04
C GLY A 313 -17.81 -7.12 -9.18
N ARG A 314 -17.75 -7.27 -7.85
CA ARG A 314 -17.55 -6.18 -6.91
C ARG A 314 -16.09 -5.71 -6.85
N ALA A 315 -15.16 -6.58 -7.21
CA ALA A 315 -13.75 -6.29 -7.45
C ALA A 315 -13.18 -7.32 -8.43
N ASP A 316 -12.01 -7.03 -9.00
CA ASP A 316 -11.33 -7.95 -9.93
C ASP A 316 -10.35 -8.88 -9.19
N ALA A 317 -9.92 -8.51 -8.00
CA ALA A 317 -9.09 -9.32 -7.12
C ALA A 317 -9.40 -9.04 -5.65
N VAL A 318 -8.99 -9.95 -4.76
CA VAL A 318 -9.07 -9.77 -3.31
C VAL A 318 -7.67 -9.74 -2.71
N MET A 319 -7.45 -8.80 -1.81
CA MET A 319 -6.21 -8.68 -1.05
C MET A 319 -6.40 -9.13 0.39
N LEU A 320 -5.56 -10.05 0.82
CA LEU A 320 -5.55 -10.57 2.19
C LEU A 320 -4.36 -9.97 2.95
N ALA A 321 -4.62 -9.38 4.11
CA ALA A 321 -3.59 -8.85 5.00
C ALA A 321 -3.40 -9.78 6.21
N ARG A 322 -4.00 -9.46 7.36
CA ARG A 322 -3.86 -10.24 8.59
C ARG A 322 -4.20 -11.72 8.45
N GLN A 323 -5.10 -12.07 7.53
CA GLN A 323 -5.40 -13.47 7.22
C GLN A 323 -4.20 -14.18 6.58
N ALA A 324 -3.50 -13.53 5.65
CA ALA A 324 -2.29 -14.09 5.05
C ALA A 324 -1.14 -14.26 6.06
N LEU A 325 -1.03 -13.36 7.06
CA LEU A 325 -0.05 -13.53 8.16
C LEU A 325 -0.34 -14.75 9.00
N ARG A 326 -1.61 -15.01 9.30
CA ARG A 326 -2.02 -16.19 10.11
C ARG A 326 -1.93 -17.49 9.32
N GLU A 327 -2.20 -17.42 8.02
CA GLU A 327 -2.31 -18.59 7.15
C GLU A 327 -1.66 -18.32 5.79
N PRO A 328 -0.31 -18.47 5.69
CA PRO A 328 0.39 -18.30 4.41
C PRO A 328 -0.07 -19.26 3.31
N GLY A 329 -0.70 -20.39 3.68
CA GLY A 329 -1.28 -21.38 2.76
C GLY A 329 -2.76 -21.18 2.45
N TRP A 330 -3.35 -20.04 2.78
CA TRP A 330 -4.78 -19.76 2.58
C TRP A 330 -5.29 -20.07 1.16
N PRO A 331 -4.58 -19.74 0.05
CA PRO A 331 -5.05 -20.09 -1.29
C PRO A 331 -5.14 -21.60 -1.55
N LEU A 332 -4.31 -22.38 -0.88
CA LEU A 332 -4.36 -23.85 -0.99
C LEU A 332 -5.60 -24.40 -0.28
N ARG A 333 -5.94 -23.86 0.90
CA ARG A 333 -7.19 -24.19 1.60
C ARG A 333 -8.41 -23.72 0.78
N ALA A 334 -8.39 -22.49 0.27
CA ALA A 334 -9.47 -21.96 -0.55
C ALA A 334 -9.73 -22.83 -1.79
N ALA A 335 -8.68 -23.29 -2.48
CA ALA A 335 -8.81 -24.20 -3.61
C ALA A 335 -9.52 -25.51 -3.22
N HIS A 336 -9.21 -26.06 -2.03
CA HIS A 336 -9.87 -27.26 -1.54
C HIS A 336 -11.33 -27.01 -1.16
N GLU A 337 -11.62 -25.99 -0.37
CA GLU A 337 -12.98 -25.66 0.10
C GLU A 337 -13.93 -25.28 -1.06
N LEU A 338 -13.40 -24.58 -2.07
CA LEU A 338 -14.13 -24.25 -3.31
C LEU A 338 -14.13 -25.39 -4.33
N SER A 339 -13.70 -26.60 -3.95
CA SER A 339 -13.74 -27.81 -4.77
C SER A 339 -12.93 -27.73 -6.08
N LEU A 340 -11.84 -26.97 -6.11
CA LEU A 340 -10.91 -26.98 -7.24
C LEU A 340 -10.16 -28.32 -7.28
N PRO A 341 -10.04 -29.00 -8.44
CA PRO A 341 -9.25 -30.22 -8.57
C PRO A 341 -7.81 -30.01 -8.06
N ALA A 342 -7.29 -30.96 -7.33
CA ALA A 342 -6.00 -30.86 -6.67
C ALA A 342 -4.82 -30.57 -7.63
N ASP A 343 -4.89 -31.08 -8.85
CA ASP A 343 -3.91 -30.87 -9.91
C ASP A 343 -3.99 -29.47 -10.56
N GLN A 344 -5.06 -28.72 -10.30
CA GLN A 344 -5.22 -27.33 -10.70
C GLN A 344 -4.91 -26.34 -9.56
N ALA A 345 -4.86 -26.83 -8.32
CA ALA A 345 -4.50 -26.00 -7.16
C ALA A 345 -2.98 -25.70 -7.16
N PRO A 346 -2.56 -24.50 -6.68
CA PRO A 346 -1.18 -24.02 -6.80
C PRO A 346 -0.21 -24.67 -5.79
N TRP A 347 -0.27 -26.00 -5.64
CA TRP A 347 0.59 -26.75 -4.73
C TRP A 347 2.04 -26.76 -5.21
N PRO A 348 3.02 -26.36 -4.39
CA PRO A 348 4.42 -26.61 -4.71
C PRO A 348 4.68 -28.12 -4.78
N PRO A 349 5.43 -28.62 -5.79
CA PRO A 349 5.70 -30.05 -5.96
C PRO A 349 6.26 -30.71 -4.69
N ALA A 350 7.12 -30.01 -3.96
CA ALA A 350 7.72 -30.50 -2.71
C ALA A 350 6.69 -30.71 -1.59
N ARG A 351 5.53 -30.07 -1.65
CA ARG A 351 4.44 -30.18 -0.66
C ARG A 351 3.27 -31.04 -1.15
N TRP A 352 3.39 -31.72 -2.29
CA TRP A 352 2.31 -32.49 -2.92
C TRP A 352 1.71 -33.56 -2.02
N ARG A 353 2.50 -34.13 -1.09
CA ARG A 353 2.00 -35.13 -0.11
C ARG A 353 1.00 -34.56 0.89
N GLY A 354 0.93 -33.25 1.03
CA GLY A 354 0.00 -32.52 1.90
C GLY A 354 -1.34 -32.16 1.25
N VAL A 355 -1.55 -32.53 -0.01
CA VAL A 355 -2.82 -32.25 -0.73
C VAL A 355 -3.98 -32.92 -0.03
N TRP A 356 -5.05 -32.19 0.22
CA TRP A 356 -6.31 -32.74 0.72
C TRP A 356 -6.90 -33.69 -0.32
N ARG A 357 -7.47 -34.83 0.17
CA ARG A 357 -8.08 -35.89 -0.65
C ARG A 357 -9.56 -35.94 -0.41
#